data_6463af72b58b467948e78e54c7793873
#
_entry.id   6463af72b58b467948e78e54c7793873
#
_cell.length_a   1.000
_cell.length_b   1.000
_cell.length_c   1.000
_cell.angle_alpha   90.00
_cell.angle_beta   90.00
_cell.angle_gamma   90.00
#
_symmetry.space_group_name_H-M   'P 1'
#
loop_
_entity.id
_entity.type
_entity.pdbx_description
1 polymer ?
#
loop_
_entity_poly.entity_id
_entity_poly.type
_entity_poly.pdbx_seq_one_letter_code
_entity_poly.pdbx_strand_id
1 'polypeptide(L)'
;HVAAMASDIHADIRWTVRALRDDPTQIRLFPVVHGIVERFERNSNLPVNVRLPAVEPTLAFDTLRHLGYIVEEALVNVWKHADCRTAWVAIETQNEQLHVVIGDDGVGFDPAEVAEWPVGSKGWGLENIRERAQQVGGQCHIESAPGEGTRVVIQIPLRDQPDDARRNQAMWEEVWRLFGF
;
A
#
# COMPACT_ATOMS: atom_id res chain seq x y z
N HIS A 1 18.68 -8.35 4.43
CA HIS A 1 18.71 -8.00 2.99
C HIS A 1 18.03 -9.08 2.14
N VAL A 2 18.45 -10.33 2.22
CA VAL A 2 17.91 -11.44 1.40
C VAL A 2 16.43 -11.71 1.68
N ALA A 3 15.97 -11.64 2.93
CA ALA A 3 14.58 -11.87 3.30
C ALA A 3 13.65 -10.73 2.84
N ALA A 4 14.11 -9.48 2.89
CA ALA A 4 13.36 -8.33 2.37
C ALA A 4 13.24 -8.39 0.85
N MET A 5 14.34 -8.68 0.14
CA MET A 5 14.31 -8.88 -1.32
C MET A 5 13.43 -10.06 -1.73
N ALA A 6 13.40 -11.16 -0.96
CA ALA A 6 12.51 -12.28 -1.22
C ALA A 6 11.03 -11.92 -1.03
N SER A 7 10.71 -11.10 -0.02
CA SER A 7 9.36 -10.58 0.20
C SER A 7 8.90 -9.68 -0.95
N ASP A 8 9.77 -8.80 -1.43
CA ASP A 8 9.48 -7.89 -2.53
C ASP A 8 9.26 -8.65 -3.84
N ILE A 9 10.10 -9.64 -4.15
CA ILE A 9 9.95 -10.49 -5.34
C ILE A 9 8.64 -11.27 -5.30
N HIS A 10 8.25 -11.84 -4.16
CA HIS A 10 6.98 -12.56 -4.02
C HIS A 10 5.77 -11.64 -4.15
N ALA A 11 5.87 -10.43 -3.66
CA ALA A 11 4.83 -9.43 -3.80
C ALA A 11 4.71 -8.97 -5.26
N ASP A 12 5.82 -8.66 -5.93
CA ASP A 12 5.85 -8.27 -7.36
C ASP A 12 5.29 -9.38 -8.26
N ILE A 13 5.63 -10.64 -8.01
CA ILE A 13 5.08 -11.79 -8.74
C ILE A 13 3.57 -11.88 -8.55
N ARG A 14 3.06 -11.71 -7.34
CA ARG A 14 1.60 -11.75 -7.09
C ARG A 14 0.85 -10.64 -7.82
N TRP A 15 1.39 -9.43 -7.82
CA TRP A 15 0.83 -8.30 -8.55
C TRP A 15 0.89 -8.51 -10.06
N THR A 16 2.02 -9.00 -10.57
CA THR A 16 2.21 -9.31 -12.01
C THR A 16 1.24 -10.40 -12.45
N VAL A 17 1.08 -11.49 -11.68
CA VAL A 17 0.14 -12.57 -11.98
C VAL A 17 -1.31 -12.08 -11.94
N ARG A 18 -1.66 -11.17 -11.02
CA ARG A 18 -3.00 -10.58 -10.96
C ARG A 18 -3.25 -9.65 -12.15
N ALA A 19 -2.27 -8.82 -12.50
CA ALA A 19 -2.32 -7.95 -13.66
C ALA A 19 -2.39 -8.72 -14.99
N LEU A 20 -1.79 -9.92 -15.06
CA LEU A 20 -1.91 -10.82 -16.22
C LEU A 20 -3.26 -11.54 -16.31
N ARG A 21 -4.00 -11.65 -15.20
CA ARG A 21 -5.32 -12.29 -15.15
C ARG A 21 -6.46 -11.35 -15.49
N ASP A 22 -6.31 -10.11 -15.09
CA ASP A 22 -7.29 -9.06 -15.30
C ASP A 22 -6.74 -8.12 -16.38
N ASP A 23 -7.58 -7.58 -17.24
CA ASP A 23 -7.17 -6.58 -18.23
C ASP A 23 -6.43 -5.42 -17.50
N PRO A 24 -5.13 -5.19 -17.77
CA PRO A 24 -4.33 -4.21 -17.04
C PRO A 24 -4.86 -2.78 -17.19
N THR A 25 -5.68 -2.51 -18.20
CA THR A 25 -6.37 -1.23 -18.38
C THR A 25 -7.52 -1.04 -17.41
N GLN A 26 -7.92 -2.09 -16.69
CA GLN A 26 -9.05 -2.10 -15.76
C GLN A 26 -8.64 -2.24 -14.30
N ILE A 27 -7.35 -2.28 -14.00
CA ILE A 27 -6.90 -2.29 -12.61
C ILE A 27 -7.20 -0.92 -12.01
N ARG A 28 -8.09 -0.90 -11.03
CA ARG A 28 -8.62 0.31 -10.39
C ARG A 28 -8.39 0.28 -8.89
N LEU A 29 -8.33 1.46 -8.29
CA LEU A 29 -8.03 1.63 -6.87
C LEU A 29 -9.03 0.89 -5.95
N PHE A 30 -10.32 1.06 -6.18
CA PHE A 30 -11.33 0.50 -5.29
C PHE A 30 -11.31 -1.03 -5.26
N PRO A 31 -11.33 -1.74 -6.40
CA PRO A 31 -11.18 -3.20 -6.40
C PRO A 31 -9.89 -3.70 -5.76
N VAL A 32 -8.79 -2.97 -5.92
CA VAL A 32 -7.51 -3.32 -5.29
C VAL A 32 -7.60 -3.24 -3.79
N VAL A 33 -8.08 -2.11 -3.26
CA VAL A 33 -8.22 -1.90 -1.81
C VAL A 33 -9.19 -2.91 -1.18
N HIS A 34 -10.38 -3.09 -1.78
CA HIS A 34 -11.34 -4.07 -1.31
C HIS A 34 -10.77 -5.48 -1.31
N GLY A 35 -10.08 -5.91 -2.36
CA GLY A 35 -9.49 -7.23 -2.43
C GLY A 35 -8.37 -7.48 -1.41
N ILE A 36 -7.61 -6.44 -1.02
CA ILE A 36 -6.61 -6.51 0.05
C ILE A 36 -7.32 -6.64 1.40
N VAL A 37 -8.29 -5.78 1.67
CA VAL A 37 -9.05 -5.78 2.93
C VAL A 37 -9.79 -7.10 3.14
N GLU A 38 -10.56 -7.57 2.18
CA GLU A 38 -11.27 -8.86 2.28
C GLU A 38 -10.34 -10.04 2.56
N ARG A 39 -9.16 -10.06 1.93
CA ARG A 39 -8.16 -11.09 2.18
C ARG A 39 -7.60 -10.97 3.59
N PHE A 40 -7.33 -9.75 4.03
CA PHE A 40 -6.83 -9.48 5.38
C PHE A 40 -7.85 -9.91 6.45
N GLU A 41 -9.11 -9.49 6.35
CA GLU A 41 -10.19 -9.86 7.28
C GLU A 41 -10.38 -11.36 7.39
N ARG A 42 -10.35 -12.08 6.25
CA ARG A 42 -10.45 -13.55 6.24
C ARG A 42 -9.30 -14.24 6.99
N ASN A 43 -8.09 -13.66 6.93
CA ASN A 43 -6.91 -14.29 7.51
C ASN A 43 -6.64 -13.87 8.95
N SER A 44 -7.01 -12.65 9.34
CA SER A 44 -6.74 -12.07 10.66
C SER A 44 -7.92 -12.16 11.61
N ASN A 45 -9.13 -12.32 11.09
CA ASN A 45 -10.40 -12.18 11.82
C ASN A 45 -10.56 -10.80 12.49
N LEU A 46 -9.88 -9.78 11.96
CA LEU A 46 -9.94 -8.40 12.43
C LEU A 46 -10.75 -7.56 11.44
N PRO A 47 -11.83 -6.88 11.85
CA PRO A 47 -12.63 -6.05 10.96
C PRO A 47 -11.87 -4.80 10.53
N VAL A 48 -12.04 -4.39 9.24
CA VAL A 48 -11.45 -3.18 8.68
C VAL A 48 -12.54 -2.28 8.13
N ASN A 49 -12.66 -1.08 8.68
CA ASN A 49 -13.55 -0.07 8.14
C ASN A 49 -12.93 0.61 6.92
N VAL A 50 -13.58 0.50 5.78
CA VAL A 50 -13.12 1.11 4.53
C VAL A 50 -13.94 2.35 4.21
N ARG A 51 -13.26 3.48 3.98
CA ARG A 51 -13.85 4.73 3.49
C ARG A 51 -13.15 5.14 2.20
N LEU A 52 -13.90 5.26 1.13
CA LEU A 52 -13.41 5.63 -0.20
C LEU A 52 -14.06 6.95 -0.66
N PRO A 53 -13.40 7.71 -1.54
CA PRO A 53 -14.00 8.93 -2.11
C PRO A 53 -15.19 8.59 -2.99
N ALA A 54 -16.12 9.54 -3.16
CA ALA A 54 -17.31 9.34 -4.00
C ALA A 54 -16.98 9.09 -5.48
N VAL A 55 -15.86 9.63 -5.95
CA VAL A 55 -15.36 9.44 -7.32
C VAL A 55 -13.99 8.79 -7.23
N GLU A 56 -13.84 7.67 -7.93
CA GLU A 56 -12.58 6.95 -7.97
C GLU A 56 -11.54 7.72 -8.78
N PRO A 57 -10.38 8.06 -8.20
CA PRO A 57 -9.31 8.73 -8.91
C PRO A 57 -8.65 7.78 -9.92
N THR A 58 -8.27 8.32 -11.07
CA THR A 58 -7.42 7.60 -12.02
C THR A 58 -5.98 7.69 -11.54
N LEU A 59 -5.34 6.54 -11.38
CA LEU A 59 -3.96 6.43 -10.93
C LEU A 59 -3.12 5.69 -11.98
N ALA A 60 -1.86 6.08 -12.07
CA ALA A 60 -0.85 5.33 -12.78
C ALA A 60 -0.73 3.90 -12.23
N PHE A 61 -0.45 2.93 -13.07
CA PHE A 61 -0.30 1.53 -12.65
C PHE A 61 0.74 1.37 -11.55
N ASP A 62 1.90 2.02 -11.68
CA ASP A 62 2.95 1.98 -10.67
C ASP A 62 2.49 2.58 -9.34
N THR A 63 1.76 3.70 -9.37
CA THR A 63 1.19 4.32 -8.18
C THR A 63 0.20 3.37 -7.50
N LEU A 64 -0.67 2.74 -8.28
CA LEU A 64 -1.65 1.80 -7.78
C LEU A 64 -0.98 0.56 -7.17
N ARG A 65 0.07 0.05 -7.81
CA ARG A 65 0.86 -1.07 -7.34
C ARG A 65 1.55 -0.76 -6.01
N HIS A 66 2.26 0.38 -5.93
CA HIS A 66 2.93 0.80 -4.68
C HIS A 66 1.94 1.05 -3.55
N LEU A 67 0.80 1.68 -3.86
CA LEU A 67 -0.25 1.91 -2.88
C LEU A 67 -0.84 0.59 -2.36
N GLY A 68 -1.05 -0.39 -3.22
CA GLY A 68 -1.49 -1.72 -2.80
C GLY A 68 -0.52 -2.37 -1.82
N TYR A 69 0.79 -2.28 -2.05
CA TYR A 69 1.79 -2.77 -1.11
C TYR A 69 1.78 -2.01 0.22
N ILE A 70 1.63 -0.69 0.17
CA ILE A 70 1.56 0.14 1.37
C ILE A 70 0.38 -0.30 2.24
N VAL A 71 -0.81 -0.47 1.65
CA VAL A 71 -2.01 -0.89 2.37
C VAL A 71 -1.83 -2.30 2.94
N GLU A 72 -1.29 -3.25 2.16
CA GLU A 72 -1.05 -4.62 2.61
C GLU A 72 -0.05 -4.65 3.78
N GLU A 73 1.09 -3.96 3.67
CA GLU A 73 2.12 -3.92 4.71
C GLU A 73 1.63 -3.24 5.98
N ALA A 74 0.90 -2.12 5.86
CA ALA A 74 0.33 -1.43 7.00
C ALA A 74 -0.67 -2.32 7.77
N LEU A 75 -1.58 -3.02 7.07
CA LEU A 75 -2.51 -3.96 7.69
C LEU A 75 -1.79 -5.17 8.32
N VAL A 76 -0.72 -5.66 7.70
CA VAL A 76 0.12 -6.72 8.29
C VAL A 76 0.78 -6.24 9.59
N ASN A 77 1.24 -4.98 9.64
CA ASN A 77 1.78 -4.39 10.86
C ASN A 77 0.70 -4.26 11.95
N VAL A 78 -0.50 -3.85 11.60
CA VAL A 78 -1.66 -3.84 12.52
C VAL A 78 -1.87 -5.24 13.12
N TRP A 79 -1.97 -6.28 12.30
CA TRP A 79 -2.19 -7.63 12.77
C TRP A 79 -1.08 -8.16 13.68
N LYS A 80 0.17 -7.83 13.37
CA LYS A 80 1.33 -8.35 14.12
C LYS A 80 1.59 -7.61 15.43
N HIS A 81 1.21 -6.33 15.50
CA HIS A 81 1.76 -5.44 16.52
C HIS A 81 0.74 -4.60 17.27
N ALA A 82 -0.46 -4.39 16.70
CA ALA A 82 -1.37 -3.41 17.27
C ALA A 82 -2.18 -3.91 18.49
N ASP A 83 -2.48 -5.19 18.57
CA ASP A 83 -3.42 -5.74 19.58
C ASP A 83 -4.71 -4.89 19.65
N CYS A 84 -5.27 -4.58 18.49
CA CYS A 84 -6.40 -3.68 18.31
C CYS A 84 -7.73 -4.43 18.16
N ARG A 85 -8.83 -3.69 18.25
CA ARG A 85 -10.19 -4.21 18.00
C ARG A 85 -10.65 -3.91 16.59
N THR A 86 -10.17 -2.81 16.03
CA THR A 86 -10.59 -2.32 14.71
C THR A 86 -9.42 -1.67 13.99
N ALA A 87 -9.34 -1.94 12.69
CA ALA A 87 -8.50 -1.19 11.77
C ALA A 87 -9.35 -0.40 10.78
N TRP A 88 -8.75 0.57 10.08
CA TRP A 88 -9.43 1.30 9.01
C TRP A 88 -8.49 1.65 7.87
N VAL A 89 -9.08 1.77 6.69
CA VAL A 89 -8.45 2.31 5.49
C VAL A 89 -9.34 3.44 4.98
N ALA A 90 -8.86 4.68 5.04
CA ALA A 90 -9.56 5.85 4.54
C ALA A 90 -8.79 6.46 3.37
N ILE A 91 -9.48 6.70 2.26
CA ILE A 91 -8.92 7.31 1.06
C ILE A 91 -9.77 8.51 0.70
N GLU A 92 -9.12 9.65 0.50
CA GLU A 92 -9.76 10.91 0.12
C GLU A 92 -8.95 11.59 -0.98
N THR A 93 -9.65 12.34 -1.84
CA THR A 93 -9.01 13.19 -2.84
C THR A 93 -9.27 14.64 -2.46
N GLN A 94 -8.21 15.40 -2.23
CA GLN A 94 -8.28 16.81 -1.87
C GLN A 94 -7.12 17.58 -2.50
N ASN A 95 -7.38 18.76 -3.07
CA ASN A 95 -6.36 19.65 -3.64
C ASN A 95 -5.40 18.95 -4.62
N GLU A 96 -5.95 18.07 -5.47
CA GLU A 96 -5.17 17.26 -6.42
C GLU A 96 -4.11 16.37 -5.76
N GLN A 97 -4.39 15.96 -4.54
CA GLN A 97 -3.64 14.96 -3.82
C GLN A 97 -4.55 13.80 -3.41
N LEU A 98 -4.02 12.61 -3.44
CA LEU A 98 -4.59 11.43 -2.83
C LEU A 98 -4.08 11.32 -1.40
N HIS A 99 -4.99 11.35 -0.45
CA HIS A 99 -4.70 11.12 0.97
C HIS A 99 -5.17 9.72 1.32
N VAL A 100 -4.26 8.90 1.84
CA VAL A 100 -4.56 7.54 2.28
C VAL A 100 -4.13 7.41 3.73
N VAL A 101 -5.06 7.00 4.58
CA VAL A 101 -4.81 6.75 6.00
C VAL A 101 -5.14 5.30 6.31
N ILE A 102 -4.17 4.56 6.80
CA ILE A 102 -4.35 3.23 7.36
C ILE A 102 -4.08 3.34 8.85
N GLY A 103 -5.01 2.88 9.67
CA GLY A 103 -4.86 3.03 11.10
C GLY A 103 -5.52 1.92 11.91
N ASP A 104 -5.25 1.94 13.23
CA ASP A 104 -5.78 1.02 14.23
C ASP A 104 -6.04 1.73 15.57
N ASP A 105 -6.83 1.11 16.41
CA ASP A 105 -7.13 1.54 17.79
C ASP A 105 -6.32 0.74 18.83
N GLY A 106 -5.13 0.28 18.46
CA GLY A 106 -4.34 -0.64 19.28
C GLY A 106 -3.39 0.04 20.26
N VAL A 107 -2.36 -0.72 20.66
CA VAL A 107 -1.41 -0.30 21.70
C VAL A 107 -0.50 0.85 21.30
N GLY A 108 -0.35 1.13 20.01
CA GLY A 108 0.58 2.14 19.51
C GLY A 108 2.03 1.91 19.93
N PHE A 109 2.89 2.88 19.64
CA PHE A 109 4.31 2.86 19.97
C PHE A 109 4.88 4.28 19.98
N ASP A 110 6.07 4.47 20.57
CA ASP A 110 6.84 5.71 20.45
C ASP A 110 7.68 5.66 19.16
N PRO A 111 7.41 6.52 18.17
CA PRO A 111 8.18 6.56 16.92
C PRO A 111 9.68 6.84 17.13
N ALA A 112 10.07 7.53 18.20
CA ALA A 112 11.46 7.81 18.52
C ALA A 112 12.21 6.52 18.92
N GLU A 113 11.58 5.63 19.67
CA GLU A 113 12.17 4.34 20.03
C GLU A 113 12.40 3.45 18.81
N VAL A 114 11.48 3.49 17.83
CA VAL A 114 11.59 2.69 16.59
C VAL A 114 12.73 3.19 15.70
N ALA A 115 13.00 4.49 15.70
CA ALA A 115 14.09 5.11 14.93
C ALA A 115 15.48 4.67 15.43
N GLU A 116 15.60 4.25 16.69
CA GLU A 116 16.86 3.78 17.29
C GLU A 116 17.13 2.28 17.08
N TRP A 117 16.19 1.54 16.48
CA TRP A 117 16.37 0.11 16.30
C TRP A 117 17.47 -0.20 15.26
N PRO A 118 18.35 -1.20 15.55
CA PRO A 118 19.41 -1.57 14.62
C PRO A 118 18.86 -1.94 13.25
N VAL A 119 19.56 -1.53 12.21
CA VAL A 119 19.25 -1.92 10.81
C VAL A 119 19.21 -3.45 10.74
N GLY A 120 18.05 -4.00 10.37
CA GLY A 120 17.84 -5.45 10.28
C GLY A 120 17.04 -6.07 11.43
N SER A 121 16.67 -5.28 12.46
CA SER A 121 15.75 -5.70 13.52
C SER A 121 14.28 -5.37 13.17
N LYS A 122 13.41 -5.22 14.13
CA LYS A 122 12.00 -4.82 13.88
C LYS A 122 11.96 -3.41 13.26
N GLY A 123 11.09 -3.15 12.26
CA GLY A 123 10.89 -1.80 11.69
C GLY A 123 11.00 -1.70 10.17
N TRP A 124 11.44 -2.75 9.48
CA TRP A 124 11.52 -2.77 8.01
C TRP A 124 10.19 -2.45 7.31
N GLY A 125 9.07 -2.87 7.89
CA GLY A 125 7.75 -2.61 7.32
C GLY A 125 7.45 -1.12 7.17
N LEU A 126 7.76 -0.32 8.19
CA LEU A 126 7.51 1.13 8.16
C LEU A 126 8.46 1.85 7.19
N GLU A 127 9.72 1.40 7.10
CA GLU A 127 10.68 1.96 6.15
C GLU A 127 10.27 1.61 4.70
N ASN A 128 9.90 0.36 4.43
CA ASN A 128 9.37 -0.06 3.13
C ASN A 128 8.15 0.79 2.70
N ILE A 129 7.25 1.10 3.64
CA ILE A 129 6.10 1.99 3.38
C ILE A 129 6.58 3.37 2.95
N ARG A 130 7.57 3.97 3.66
CA ARG A 130 8.12 5.29 3.31
C ARG A 130 8.79 5.29 1.94
N GLU A 131 9.66 4.32 1.69
CA GLU A 131 10.35 4.16 0.40
C GLU A 131 9.35 4.03 -0.75
N ARG A 132 8.30 3.22 -0.60
CA ARG A 132 7.27 3.04 -1.62
C ARG A 132 6.44 4.30 -1.87
N ALA A 133 6.14 5.07 -0.83
CA ALA A 133 5.47 6.36 -0.99
C ALA A 133 6.36 7.35 -1.77
N GLN A 134 7.66 7.40 -1.48
CA GLN A 134 8.61 8.24 -2.20
C GLN A 134 8.78 7.86 -3.67
N GLN A 135 8.75 6.55 -3.98
CA GLN A 135 8.88 6.06 -5.37
C GLN A 135 7.76 6.56 -6.30
N VAL A 136 6.62 6.92 -5.74
CA VAL A 136 5.49 7.51 -6.49
C VAL A 136 5.36 9.02 -6.29
N GLY A 137 6.43 9.67 -5.82
CA GLY A 137 6.46 11.12 -5.58
C GLY A 137 5.62 11.57 -4.38
N GLY A 138 5.21 10.64 -3.54
CA GLY A 138 4.42 10.90 -2.35
C GLY A 138 5.25 11.08 -1.08
N GLN A 139 4.54 11.36 0.01
CA GLN A 139 5.09 11.49 1.36
C GLN A 139 4.37 10.51 2.30
N CYS A 140 5.10 10.05 3.32
CA CYS A 140 4.58 9.18 4.36
C CYS A 140 4.87 9.78 5.74
N HIS A 141 3.83 9.93 6.55
CA HIS A 141 3.92 10.26 7.95
C HIS A 141 3.34 9.11 8.79
N ILE A 142 3.98 8.83 9.92
CA ILE A 142 3.51 7.81 10.87
C ILE A 142 3.25 8.53 12.18
N GLU A 143 2.02 8.45 12.63
CA GLU A 143 1.53 9.00 13.87
C GLU A 143 1.22 7.84 14.81
N SER A 144 1.87 7.78 15.96
CA SER A 144 1.61 6.78 16.98
C SER A 144 2.05 7.28 18.35
N ALA A 145 1.34 6.86 19.37
CA ALA A 145 1.75 7.01 20.75
C ALA A 145 1.27 5.80 21.57
N PRO A 146 1.97 5.44 22.66
CA PRO A 146 1.54 4.34 23.53
C PRO A 146 0.10 4.50 24.01
N GLY A 147 -0.76 3.53 23.69
CA GLY A 147 -2.19 3.52 24.02
C GLY A 147 -3.11 4.28 23.07
N GLU A 148 -2.59 4.91 22.02
CA GLU A 148 -3.38 5.73 21.08
C GLU A 148 -3.51 5.10 19.67
N GLY A 149 -3.01 3.86 19.50
CA GLY A 149 -2.98 3.20 18.20
C GLY A 149 -1.95 3.78 17.24
N THR A 150 -2.08 3.44 15.95
CA THR A 150 -1.16 3.91 14.91
C THR A 150 -1.94 4.42 13.72
N ARG A 151 -1.39 5.44 13.05
CA ARG A 151 -1.85 5.94 11.75
C ARG A 151 -0.69 6.06 10.79
N VAL A 152 -0.79 5.43 9.65
CA VAL A 152 0.10 5.60 8.51
C VAL A 152 -0.61 6.52 7.53
N VAL A 153 -0.10 7.71 7.33
CA VAL A 153 -0.67 8.77 6.48
C VAL A 153 0.20 8.91 5.23
N ILE A 154 -0.40 8.67 4.08
CA ILE A 154 0.25 8.78 2.77
C ILE A 154 -0.40 9.91 1.98
N GLN A 155 0.43 10.74 1.37
CA GLN A 155 0.00 11.81 0.47
C GLN A 155 0.68 11.63 -0.88
N ILE A 156 -0.08 11.50 -1.96
CA ILE A 156 0.43 11.29 -3.31
C ILE A 156 -0.14 12.38 -4.22
N PRO A 157 0.69 13.16 -4.93
CA PRO A 157 0.20 14.14 -5.89
C PRO A 157 -0.50 13.42 -7.06
N LEU A 158 -1.67 13.91 -7.46
CA LEU A 158 -2.43 13.43 -8.61
C LEU A 158 -2.05 14.18 -9.90
N ARG A 159 -1.40 15.33 -9.76
CA ARG A 159 -0.79 16.05 -10.89
C ARG A 159 0.49 15.32 -11.30
N ASP A 160 0.77 15.32 -12.60
CA ASP A 160 1.98 14.70 -13.16
C ASP A 160 2.08 13.18 -12.99
N GLN A 161 0.97 12.49 -12.72
CA GLN A 161 0.95 11.05 -12.97
C GLN A 161 1.26 10.88 -14.47
N PRO A 162 2.39 10.28 -14.86
CA PRO A 162 2.71 10.11 -16.28
C PRO A 162 1.50 9.45 -16.95
N ASP A 163 1.20 9.89 -18.18
CA ASP A 163 0.15 9.29 -19.02
C ASP A 163 0.53 7.82 -19.29
N ASP A 164 0.28 7.00 -18.29
CA ASP A 164 0.71 5.61 -18.22
C ASP A 164 -0.05 4.71 -19.17
N ALA A 165 -1.12 5.19 -19.81
CA ALA A 165 -1.79 4.41 -20.83
C ALA A 165 -0.80 3.98 -21.93
N ARG A 166 0.09 4.88 -22.38
CA ARG A 166 1.12 4.55 -23.36
C ARG A 166 2.28 3.74 -22.78
N ARG A 167 2.68 4.03 -21.55
CA ARG A 167 3.80 3.33 -20.89
C ARG A 167 3.38 1.93 -20.47
N ASN A 168 2.16 1.79 -19.96
CA ASN A 168 1.57 0.50 -19.65
C ASN A 168 1.40 -0.36 -20.91
N GLN A 169 0.93 0.22 -22.02
CA GLN A 169 0.80 -0.49 -23.29
C GLN A 169 2.17 -0.98 -23.79
N ALA A 170 3.21 -0.15 -23.77
CA ALA A 170 4.56 -0.54 -24.17
C ALA A 170 5.15 -1.63 -23.26
N MET A 171 4.96 -1.52 -21.94
CA MET A 171 5.39 -2.53 -20.98
C MET A 171 4.67 -3.86 -21.21
N TRP A 172 3.35 -3.82 -21.46
CA TRP A 172 2.58 -5.03 -21.73
C TRP A 172 2.93 -5.67 -23.06
N GLU A 173 3.20 -4.90 -24.10
CA GLU A 173 3.70 -5.41 -25.37
C GLU A 173 5.06 -6.10 -25.19
N GLU A 174 5.91 -5.60 -24.29
CA GLU A 174 7.19 -6.23 -23.97
C GLU A 174 7.01 -7.51 -23.15
N VAL A 175 6.12 -7.51 -22.16
CA VAL A 175 5.75 -8.71 -21.37
C VAL A 175 5.13 -9.78 -22.27
N TRP A 176 4.18 -9.42 -23.14
CA TRP A 176 3.59 -10.34 -24.12
C TRP A 176 4.64 -10.93 -25.06
N ARG A 177 5.60 -10.13 -25.51
CA ARG A 177 6.70 -10.58 -26.36
C ARG A 177 7.63 -11.56 -25.64
N LEU A 178 7.90 -11.36 -24.34
CA LEU A 178 8.80 -12.21 -23.56
C LEU A 178 8.18 -13.54 -23.16
N PHE A 179 6.88 -13.58 -22.92
CA PHE A 179 6.19 -14.79 -22.44
C PHE A 179 5.40 -15.53 -23.52
N GLY A 180 5.34 -15.03 -24.77
CA GLY A 180 4.85 -15.76 -25.94
C GLY A 180 3.36 -16.07 -25.95
N PHE A 181 2.52 -15.20 -25.38
CA PHE A 181 1.06 -15.30 -25.46
C PHE A 181 0.53 -14.55 -26.67
#